data_c6597d7931b5c53376bb9abfdee08618
#
_entry.id   c6597d7931b5c53376bb9abfdee08618
#
_cell.length_a   1.000
_cell.length_b   1.000
_cell.length_c   1.000
_cell.angle_alpha   90.00
_cell.angle_beta   90.00
_cell.angle_gamma   90.00
#
_symmetry.space_group_name_H-M   'P 1'
#
loop_
_entity.id
_entity.type
_entity.pdbx_description
1 polymer ?
#
loop_
_entity_poly.entity_id
_entity_poly.type
_entity_poly.pdbx_seq_one_letter_code
_entity_poly.pdbx_strand_id
1 'polypeptide(L)' 'MKELIELIIKGIVDKPDEIEINQVIGAKTLIFEVKVDPIDLGKVIGKQGRNIKSIRTIINAAAQKDNKRVIIEIVN' A
#
# COMPACT_ATOMS: atom_id res chain seq x y z
N MET A 1 1.24 4.86 9.87
CA MET A 1 1.22 4.75 8.38
C MET A 1 0.72 3.40 7.88
N LYS A 2 1.13 2.33 8.53
CA LYS A 2 0.66 0.98 8.18
C LYS A 2 -0.86 0.85 8.24
N GLU A 3 -1.47 1.39 9.29
CA GLU A 3 -2.92 1.33 9.48
C GLU A 3 -3.67 2.08 8.38
N LEU A 4 -3.11 3.18 7.90
CA LEU A 4 -3.72 3.93 6.81
C LEU A 4 -3.71 3.13 5.51
N ILE A 5 -2.59 2.50 5.20
CA ILE A 5 -2.46 1.65 4.02
C ILE A 5 -3.46 0.49 4.11
N GLU A 6 -3.51 -0.15 5.26
CA GLU A 6 -4.43 -1.26 5.49
C GLU A 6 -5.88 -0.84 5.31
N LEU A 7 -6.25 0.32 5.85
CA LEU A 7 -7.61 0.85 5.71
C LEU A 7 -7.99 1.08 4.25
N ILE A 8 -7.09 1.67 3.48
CA ILE A 8 -7.33 1.94 2.05
C ILE A 8 -7.52 0.62 1.29
N ILE A 9 -6.63 -0.34 1.52
CA ILE A 9 -6.67 -1.60 0.80
C ILE A 9 -7.89 -2.43 1.20
N LYS A 10 -8.27 -2.43 2.47
CA LYS A 10 -9.51 -3.09 2.93
C LYS A 10 -10.74 -2.61 2.18
N GLY A 11 -10.77 -1.34 1.82
CA GLY A 11 -11.89 -0.77 1.07
C GLY A 11 -11.96 -1.23 -0.37
N ILE A 12 -10.91 -1.85 -0.89
CA ILE A 12 -10.81 -2.25 -2.31
C ILE A 12 -11.00 -3.76 -2.49
N VAL A 13 -10.47 -4.57 -1.56
CA VAL A 13 -10.39 -6.02 -1.73
C VAL A 13 -11.65 -6.73 -1.25
N ASP A 14 -11.90 -7.92 -1.80
CA ASP A 14 -13.00 -8.78 -1.37
C ASP A 14 -12.59 -9.69 -0.22
N LYS A 15 -11.29 -9.94 -0.05
CA LYS A 15 -10.77 -10.81 1.00
C LYS A 15 -9.82 -10.07 1.92
N PRO A 16 -10.36 -9.21 2.80
CA PRO A 16 -9.52 -8.39 3.68
C PRO A 16 -8.70 -9.20 4.67
N ASP A 17 -9.15 -10.41 5.02
CA ASP A 17 -8.41 -11.28 5.94
C ASP A 17 -7.10 -11.80 5.33
N GLU A 18 -6.95 -11.70 4.02
CA GLU A 18 -5.75 -12.16 3.32
C GLU A 18 -4.72 -11.05 3.10
N ILE A 19 -4.99 -9.86 3.62
CA ILE A 19 -4.03 -8.74 3.51
C ILE A 19 -2.88 -8.97 4.49
N GLU A 20 -1.67 -8.91 3.96
CA GLU A 20 -0.45 -8.93 4.78
C GLU A 20 0.37 -7.70 4.41
N ILE A 21 0.80 -6.94 5.41
CA ILE A 21 1.64 -5.77 5.21
C ILE A 21 2.90 -5.93 6.05
N ASN A 22 4.04 -5.94 5.38
CA ASN A 22 5.34 -6.00 6.02
C ASN A 22 6.02 -4.65 5.90
N GLN A 23 6.53 -4.13 7.01
CA GLN A 23 7.17 -2.82 7.06
C GLN A 23 8.66 -2.96 7.22
N VAL A 24 9.42 -2.30 6.34
CA VAL A 24 10.87 -2.23 6.42
C VAL A 24 11.24 -0.76 6.65
N ILE A 25 11.96 -0.51 7.75
CA ILE A 25 12.31 0.85 8.16
C ILE A 25 13.76 1.13 7.80
N GLY A 26 13.98 2.13 6.94
CA GLY A 26 15.29 2.66 6.65
C GLY A 26 15.50 4.01 7.34
N ALA A 27 16.69 4.59 7.15
CA ALA A 27 17.03 5.88 7.77
C ALA A 27 16.12 7.01 7.27
N LYS A 28 15.84 7.02 5.97
CA LYS A 28 15.01 8.05 5.33
C LYS A 28 13.84 7.50 4.52
N THR A 29 13.65 6.18 4.58
CA THR A 29 12.61 5.51 3.81
C THR A 29 11.81 4.56 4.66
N LEU A 30 10.53 4.42 4.31
CA LEU A 30 9.66 3.39 4.83
C LEU A 30 9.18 2.57 3.63
N ILE A 31 9.40 1.27 3.67
CA ILE A 31 8.94 0.37 2.62
C ILE A 31 7.84 -0.49 3.18
N PHE A 32 6.70 -0.49 2.51
CA PHE A 32 5.58 -1.36 2.85
C PHE A 32 5.38 -2.38 1.75
N GLU A 33 5.59 -3.62 2.09
CA GLU A 33 5.34 -4.74 1.19
C GLU A 33 3.93 -5.24 1.45
N VAL A 34 3.08 -5.13 0.44
CA VAL A 34 1.65 -5.45 0.56
C VAL A 34 1.35 -6.71 -0.23
N LYS A 35 0.76 -7.68 0.44
CA LYS A 35 0.31 -8.91 -0.18
C LYS A 35 -1.20 -9.02 0.01
N VAL A 36 -1.89 -9.38 -1.05
CA VAL A 36 -3.34 -9.60 -1.01
C VAL A 36 -3.65 -10.95 -1.65
N ASP A 37 -4.89 -11.41 -1.52
CA ASP A 37 -5.30 -12.61 -2.24
C ASP A 37 -5.11 -12.38 -3.75
N PRO A 38 -4.60 -13.38 -4.49
CA PRO A 38 -4.39 -13.21 -5.94
C PRO A 38 -5.61 -12.73 -6.71
N ILE A 39 -6.81 -13.09 -6.29
CA ILE A 39 -8.02 -12.63 -6.96
C ILE A 39 -8.27 -11.13 -6.79
N ASP A 40 -7.69 -10.53 -5.76
CA ASP A 40 -7.83 -9.10 -5.48
C ASP A 40 -6.72 -8.25 -6.06
N LEU A 41 -5.66 -8.88 -6.56
CA LEU A 41 -4.49 -8.17 -7.06
C LEU A 41 -4.83 -7.15 -8.13
N GLY A 42 -5.65 -7.55 -9.09
CA GLY A 42 -6.09 -6.65 -10.16
C GLY A 42 -6.84 -5.44 -9.66
N LYS A 43 -7.60 -5.59 -8.58
CA LYS A 43 -8.35 -4.47 -7.99
C LYS A 43 -7.43 -3.48 -7.30
N VAL A 44 -6.42 -3.97 -6.61
CA VAL A 44 -5.45 -3.11 -5.92
C VAL A 44 -4.62 -2.32 -6.92
N ILE A 45 -4.16 -2.97 -7.97
CA ILE A 45 -3.38 -2.30 -9.02
C ILE A 45 -4.29 -1.36 -9.81
N GLY A 46 -5.48 -1.83 -10.16
CA GLY A 46 -6.44 -1.08 -10.94
C GLY A 46 -6.09 -1.07 -12.42
N LYS A 47 -7.03 -0.54 -13.21
CA LYS A 47 -6.87 -0.46 -14.66
C LYS A 47 -5.67 0.45 -14.99
N GLN A 48 -4.71 -0.10 -15.72
CA GLN A 48 -3.47 0.61 -16.10
C GLN A 48 -2.69 1.14 -14.89
N GLY A 49 -2.82 0.47 -13.73
CA GLY A 49 -2.11 0.85 -12.53
C GLY A 49 -2.64 2.08 -11.83
N ARG A 50 -3.86 2.51 -12.12
CA ARG A 50 -4.40 3.76 -11.57
C ARG A 50 -4.65 3.72 -10.07
N ASN A 51 -5.12 2.59 -9.54
CA ASN A 51 -5.40 2.49 -8.11
C ASN A 51 -4.11 2.53 -7.29
N ILE A 52 -3.12 1.74 -7.67
CA ILE A 52 -1.86 1.72 -6.93
C ILE A 52 -1.15 3.06 -7.01
N LYS A 53 -1.23 3.73 -8.15
CA LYS A 53 -0.65 5.06 -8.32
C LYS A 53 -1.32 6.08 -7.39
N SER A 54 -2.65 6.04 -7.29
CA SER A 54 -3.40 6.91 -6.38
C SER A 54 -3.08 6.62 -4.92
N ILE A 55 -2.96 5.36 -4.55
CA ILE A 55 -2.60 4.96 -3.19
C ILE A 55 -1.23 5.53 -2.84
N ARG A 56 -0.25 5.39 -3.73
CA ARG A 56 1.09 5.94 -3.52
C ARG A 56 1.06 7.44 -3.33
N THR A 57 0.26 8.15 -4.11
CA THR A 57 0.13 9.61 -4.02
C THR A 57 -0.43 10.02 -2.66
N ILE A 58 -1.49 9.36 -2.20
CA ILE A 58 -2.12 9.66 -0.92
C ILE A 58 -1.15 9.39 0.23
N ILE A 59 -0.50 8.24 0.22
CA ILE A 59 0.40 7.84 1.30
C ILE A 59 1.63 8.75 1.35
N ASN A 60 2.20 9.11 0.20
CA ASN A 60 3.35 10.01 0.18
C ASN A 60 2.98 11.42 0.65
N ALA A 61 1.78 11.90 0.34
CA ALA A 61 1.30 13.17 0.84
C ALA A 61 1.18 13.14 2.38
N ALA A 62 0.64 12.06 2.94
CA ALA A 62 0.54 11.91 4.38
C ALA A 62 1.90 11.79 5.08
N ALA A 63 2.87 11.20 4.40
CA ALA A 63 4.21 10.96 4.95
C ALA A 63 5.13 12.18 4.92
N GLN A 64 4.77 13.23 4.20
CA GLN A 64 5.62 14.43 4.10
C GLN A 64 5.92 15.06 5.46
N LYS A 65 5.00 14.95 6.39
CA LYS A 65 5.18 15.49 7.74
C LYS A 65 6.33 14.84 8.49
N ASP A 66 6.68 13.61 8.15
CA ASP A 66 7.69 12.84 8.86
C ASP A 66 9.06 12.90 8.15
N ASN A 67 9.17 13.65 7.06
CA ASN A 67 10.38 13.76 6.26
C ASN A 67 10.92 12.41 5.79
N LYS A 68 10.01 11.44 5.61
CA LYS A 68 10.38 10.11 5.11
C LYS A 68 9.73 9.86 3.77
N ARG A 69 10.46 9.19 2.90
CA ARG A 69 9.92 8.71 1.64
C ARG A 69 9.26 7.36 1.88
N VAL A 70 8.01 7.23 1.44
CA VAL A 70 7.29 5.96 1.56
C VAL A 70 7.25 5.26 0.21
N ILE A 71 7.63 4.00 0.23
CA ILE A 71 7.60 3.12 -0.93
C ILE A 71 6.60 2.01 -0.66
N ILE A 72 5.67 1.80 -1.58
CA ILE A 72 4.68 0.73 -1.49
C ILE A 72 4.96 -0.26 -2.61
N GLU A 73 5.22 -1.50 -2.24
CA GLU A 73 5.46 -2.59 -3.18
C GLU A 73 4.36 -3.62 -3.04
N ILE A 74 3.81 -4.06 -4.17
CA ILE A 74 2.87 -5.16 -4.20
C ILE A 74 3.67 -6.43 -4.45
N VAL A 75 3.65 -7.34 -3.47
CA VAL A 75 4.43 -8.58 -3.51
C VAL A 75 3.47 -9.77 -3.52
N ASN A 76 3.39 -10.46 -4.63
CA ASN A 76 2.54 -11.65 -4.70
C ASN A 76 3.29 -12.80 -5.35
#